data_d9f8e6120344fe1a73e3b3d231b1af0e
#
_entry.id   d9f8e6120344fe1a73e3b3d231b1af0e
#
_cell.length_a   1.000
_cell.length_b   1.000
_cell.length_c   1.000
_cell.angle_alpha   90.00
_cell.angle_beta   90.00
_cell.angle_gamma   90.00
#
_symmetry.space_group_name_H-M   'P 1'
#
loop_
_entity.id
_entity.type
_entity.pdbx_description
1 polymer ?
#
loop_
_entity_poly.entity_id
_entity_poly.type
_entity_poly.pdbx_seq_one_letter_code
_entity_poly.pdbx_strand_id
1 'polypeptide(L)'
;MLADILRKNGVEDDGVLFDTHARTALAFVTLKSDGEREFMFYRNPSADMLLTEAELNMELIRRAKIFHYGSISLISEPCRSAHLAAMRAAKESGIFLSYDPNVRLPLWPSHDAARDGIKSIWTEADFIK
;
A
#
# COMPACT_ATOMS: atom_id res chain seq x y z
N MET A 1 -8.57 -16.93 2.81
CA MET A 1 -7.21 -17.36 2.40
C MET A 1 -6.13 -16.36 2.83
N LEU A 2 -6.09 -15.09 2.37
CA LEU A 2 -5.02 -14.15 2.76
C LEU A 2 -4.99 -13.88 4.26
N ALA A 3 -6.12 -13.53 4.87
CA ALA A 3 -6.21 -13.33 6.33
C ALA A 3 -5.80 -14.59 7.13
N ASP A 4 -6.15 -15.79 6.63
CA ASP A 4 -5.73 -17.04 7.30
C ASP A 4 -4.20 -17.24 7.26
N ILE A 5 -3.55 -16.79 6.19
CA ILE A 5 -2.09 -16.84 6.08
C ILE A 5 -1.47 -15.88 7.10
N LEU A 6 -2.01 -14.67 7.26
CA LEU A 6 -1.54 -13.71 8.27
C LEU A 6 -1.63 -14.33 9.67
N ARG A 7 -2.81 -14.83 10.05
CA ARG A 7 -3.03 -15.47 11.37
C ARG A 7 -2.11 -16.66 11.61
N LYS A 8 -1.93 -17.54 10.61
CA LYS A 8 -1.03 -18.70 10.70
C LYS A 8 0.43 -18.32 10.93
N ASN A 9 0.82 -17.10 10.52
CA ASN A 9 2.17 -16.58 10.73
C ASN A 9 2.27 -15.61 11.92
N GLY A 10 1.26 -15.56 12.79
CA GLY A 10 1.27 -14.72 13.99
C GLY A 10 1.16 -13.23 13.70
N VAL A 11 0.66 -12.86 12.51
CA VAL A 11 0.40 -11.48 12.15
C VAL A 11 -1.03 -11.11 12.54
N GLU A 12 -1.18 -10.02 13.28
CA GLU A 12 -2.49 -9.47 13.65
C GLU A 12 -3.22 -8.97 12.39
N ASP A 13 -4.48 -9.34 12.24
CA ASP A 13 -5.29 -9.00 11.06
C ASP A 13 -6.51 -8.13 11.37
N ASP A 14 -6.55 -7.50 12.52
CA ASP A 14 -7.63 -6.60 12.95
C ASP A 14 -7.81 -5.37 12.04
N GLY A 15 -6.76 -5.02 11.28
CA GLY A 15 -6.81 -3.96 10.28
C GLY A 15 -7.16 -4.45 8.88
N VAL A 16 -7.42 -5.75 8.68
CA VAL A 16 -7.77 -6.32 7.37
C VAL A 16 -9.25 -6.20 7.13
N LEU A 17 -9.64 -5.45 6.10
CA LEU A 17 -11.01 -5.25 5.71
C LEU A 17 -11.37 -6.13 4.51
N PHE A 18 -12.66 -6.44 4.39
CA PHE A 18 -13.19 -7.19 3.25
C PHE A 18 -14.22 -6.33 2.52
N ASP A 19 -13.90 -5.99 1.27
CA ASP A 19 -14.86 -5.31 0.40
C ASP A 19 -15.93 -6.30 -0.07
N THR A 20 -17.19 -5.85 -0.09
CA THR A 20 -18.36 -6.68 -0.47
C THR A 20 -18.63 -6.68 -1.97
N HIS A 21 -18.01 -5.77 -2.74
CA HIS A 21 -18.28 -5.55 -4.16
C HIS A 21 -17.04 -5.81 -5.02
N ALA A 22 -15.90 -5.28 -4.61
CA ALA A 22 -14.66 -5.43 -5.37
C ALA A 22 -13.92 -6.71 -4.99
N ARG A 23 -13.21 -7.27 -5.96
CA ARG A 23 -12.40 -8.49 -5.78
C ARG A 23 -10.97 -8.13 -5.39
N THR A 24 -10.27 -9.09 -4.81
CA THR A 24 -8.83 -9.00 -4.58
C THR A 24 -8.10 -8.86 -5.92
N ALA A 25 -7.09 -7.99 -5.97
CA ALA A 25 -6.21 -7.88 -7.11
C ALA A 25 -5.49 -9.20 -7.41
N LEU A 26 -5.21 -9.45 -8.69
CA LEU A 26 -4.38 -10.57 -9.12
C LEU A 26 -3.11 -10.03 -9.77
N ALA A 27 -2.00 -10.68 -9.49
CA ALA A 27 -0.74 -10.45 -10.17
C ALA A 27 -0.23 -11.77 -10.75
N PHE A 28 0.02 -11.77 -12.05
CA PHE A 28 0.65 -12.88 -12.74
C PHE A 28 2.12 -12.55 -12.93
N VAL A 29 2.98 -13.51 -12.66
CA VAL A 29 4.43 -13.35 -12.79
C VAL A 29 4.93 -14.34 -13.81
N THR A 30 5.56 -13.83 -14.86
CA THR A 30 6.27 -14.63 -15.85
C THR A 30 7.77 -14.53 -15.60
N LEU A 31 8.44 -15.66 -15.56
CA LEU A 31 9.90 -15.70 -15.53
C LEU A 31 10.41 -15.77 -16.97
N LYS A 32 11.20 -14.79 -17.36
CA LYS A 32 11.89 -14.79 -18.65
C LYS A 32 13.10 -15.73 -18.63
N SER A 33 13.61 -16.09 -19.81
CA SER A 33 14.78 -16.98 -19.95
C SER A 33 16.07 -16.43 -19.35
N ASP A 34 16.18 -15.10 -19.19
CA ASP A 34 17.28 -14.38 -18.56
C ASP A 34 17.13 -14.25 -17.03
N GLY A 35 16.02 -14.77 -16.47
CA GLY A 35 15.71 -14.69 -15.04
C GLY A 35 14.97 -13.43 -14.63
N GLU A 36 14.71 -12.48 -15.53
CA GLU A 36 13.88 -11.33 -15.27
C GLU A 36 12.42 -11.73 -15.01
N ARG A 37 11.75 -10.93 -14.19
CA ARG A 37 10.35 -11.10 -13.86
C ARG A 37 9.51 -10.06 -14.58
N GLU A 38 8.50 -10.52 -15.29
CA GLU A 38 7.48 -9.67 -15.88
C GLU A 38 6.18 -9.83 -15.10
N PHE A 39 5.53 -8.69 -14.81
CA PHE A 39 4.31 -8.65 -14.00
C PHE A 39 3.13 -8.19 -14.86
N MET A 40 2.01 -8.91 -14.74
CA MET A 40 0.72 -8.50 -15.28
C MET A 40 -0.26 -8.36 -14.12
N PHE A 41 -0.90 -7.19 -14.00
CA PHE A 41 -1.79 -6.87 -12.89
C PHE A 41 -3.24 -6.78 -13.35
N TYR A 42 -4.13 -7.40 -12.60
CA TYR A 42 -5.58 -7.26 -12.73
C TYR A 42 -6.13 -6.49 -11.55
N ARG A 43 -6.41 -5.19 -11.76
CA ARG A 43 -6.90 -4.23 -10.78
C ARG A 43 -7.92 -3.30 -11.44
N ASN A 44 -9.19 -3.73 -11.61
CA ASN A 44 -10.18 -2.94 -12.34
C ASN A 44 -11.57 -2.95 -11.69
N PRO A 45 -11.84 -2.06 -10.73
CA PRO A 45 -10.98 -1.80 -9.59
C PRO A 45 -10.84 -3.04 -8.72
N SER A 46 -9.81 -3.12 -7.92
CA SER A 46 -9.64 -4.14 -6.88
C SER A 46 -9.84 -3.54 -5.50
N ALA A 47 -10.14 -4.36 -4.49
CA ALA A 47 -10.48 -3.91 -3.14
C ALA A 47 -9.40 -3.01 -2.51
N ASP A 48 -8.12 -3.30 -2.77
CA ASP A 48 -6.98 -2.50 -2.29
C ASP A 48 -6.93 -1.06 -2.84
N MET A 49 -7.65 -0.77 -3.94
CA MET A 49 -7.76 0.57 -4.51
C MET A 49 -8.89 1.40 -3.89
N LEU A 50 -9.79 0.77 -3.16
CA LEU A 50 -11.05 1.37 -2.70
C LEU A 50 -11.06 1.73 -1.22
N LEU A 51 -9.95 1.46 -0.50
CA LEU A 51 -9.83 1.83 0.91
C LEU A 51 -10.02 3.33 1.08
N THR A 52 -10.94 3.71 1.95
CA THR A 52 -11.25 5.10 2.30
C THR A 52 -10.65 5.50 3.64
N GLU A 53 -10.52 6.79 3.89
CA GLU A 53 -10.06 7.32 5.17
C GLU A 53 -10.98 6.89 6.34
N ALA A 54 -12.30 6.84 6.10
CA ALA A 54 -13.28 6.47 7.12
C ALA A 54 -13.18 4.99 7.58
N GLU A 55 -12.55 4.15 6.78
CA GLU A 55 -12.36 2.72 7.08
C GLU A 55 -11.06 2.43 7.84
N LEU A 56 -10.19 3.43 8.01
CA LEU A 56 -8.92 3.25 8.71
C LEU A 56 -9.13 3.00 10.19
N ASN A 57 -8.49 1.95 10.72
CA ASN A 57 -8.39 1.73 12.16
C ASN A 57 -7.31 2.65 12.75
N MET A 58 -7.70 3.88 13.07
CA MET A 58 -6.79 4.90 13.59
C MET A 58 -6.16 4.52 14.94
N GLU A 59 -6.86 3.72 15.74
CA GLU A 59 -6.31 3.25 17.03
C GLU A 59 -5.18 2.25 16.81
N LEU A 60 -5.36 1.31 15.87
CA LEU A 60 -4.33 0.37 15.48
C LEU A 60 -3.09 1.09 14.95
N ILE A 61 -3.28 2.14 14.15
CA ILE A 61 -2.17 2.96 13.64
C ILE A 61 -1.44 3.62 14.80
N ARG A 62 -2.15 4.31 15.70
CA ARG A 62 -1.55 5.08 16.81
C ARG A 62 -0.77 4.24 17.81
N ARG A 63 -1.07 2.95 17.96
CA ARG A 63 -0.33 2.04 18.87
C ARG A 63 0.86 1.33 18.23
N ALA A 64 1.07 1.53 16.93
CA ALA A 64 2.17 0.90 16.21
C ALA A 64 3.53 1.48 16.65
N LYS A 65 4.60 0.71 16.50
CA LYS A 65 5.98 1.19 16.66
C LYS A 65 6.57 1.68 15.36
N ILE A 66 6.17 1.05 14.26
CA ILE A 66 6.60 1.35 12.90
C ILE A 66 5.37 1.36 12.00
N PHE A 67 5.23 2.39 11.19
CA PHE A 67 4.28 2.43 10.10
C PHE A 67 5.03 2.25 8.78
N HIS A 68 4.88 1.07 8.18
CA HIS A 68 5.53 0.74 6.90
C HIS A 68 4.56 0.90 5.74
N TYR A 69 4.97 1.57 4.68
CA TYR A 69 4.13 1.87 3.54
C TYR A 69 4.90 1.89 2.21
N GLY A 70 4.16 1.75 1.11
CA GLY A 70 4.69 1.79 -0.25
C GLY A 70 4.11 2.95 -1.05
N SER A 71 4.34 2.97 -2.38
CA SER A 71 3.87 4.05 -3.25
C SER A 71 2.59 3.73 -4.03
N ILE A 72 2.21 2.48 -4.11
CA ILE A 72 1.13 2.03 -5.02
C ILE A 72 -0.24 2.62 -4.65
N SER A 73 -0.48 2.85 -3.37
CA SER A 73 -1.68 3.49 -2.84
C SER A 73 -1.78 5.00 -3.15
N LEU A 74 -0.71 5.62 -3.66
CA LEU A 74 -0.69 7.03 -4.05
C LEU A 74 -1.23 7.26 -5.47
N ILE A 75 -1.49 6.20 -6.24
CA ILE A 75 -1.83 6.28 -7.66
C ILE A 75 -3.21 6.88 -7.89
N SER A 76 -4.20 6.51 -7.09
CA SER A 76 -5.60 6.91 -7.30
C SER A 76 -6.38 7.09 -6.02
N GLU A 77 -7.45 7.87 -6.09
CA GLU A 77 -8.45 7.98 -5.04
C GLU A 77 -9.40 6.77 -5.05
N PRO A 78 -10.01 6.42 -3.90
CA PRO A 78 -9.89 7.05 -2.58
C PRO A 78 -8.65 6.60 -1.78
N CYS A 79 -7.93 5.58 -2.24
CA CYS A 79 -6.82 4.95 -1.52
C CYS A 79 -5.68 5.94 -1.23
N ARG A 80 -5.44 6.91 -2.12
CA ARG A 80 -4.43 7.95 -1.90
C ARG A 80 -4.75 8.80 -0.67
N SER A 81 -5.98 9.29 -0.54
CA SER A 81 -6.42 10.06 0.63
C SER A 81 -6.32 9.24 1.90
N ALA A 82 -6.74 7.97 1.89
CA ALA A 82 -6.60 7.06 3.02
C ALA A 82 -5.13 6.87 3.43
N HIS A 83 -4.23 6.66 2.47
CA HIS A 83 -2.79 6.54 2.73
C HIS A 83 -2.24 7.78 3.44
N LEU A 84 -2.52 8.97 2.89
CA LEU A 84 -2.02 10.23 3.45
C LEU A 84 -2.58 10.48 4.86
N ALA A 85 -3.83 10.12 5.11
CA ALA A 85 -4.44 10.23 6.44
C ALA A 85 -3.79 9.26 7.44
N ALA A 86 -3.56 8.01 7.06
CA ALA A 86 -2.88 7.01 7.90
C ALA A 86 -1.44 7.44 8.25
N MET A 87 -0.69 7.90 7.24
CA MET A 87 0.67 8.38 7.42
C MET A 87 0.73 9.60 8.37
N ARG A 88 -0.20 10.54 8.21
CA ARG A 88 -0.32 11.73 9.08
C ARG A 88 -0.61 11.32 10.53
N ALA A 89 -1.58 10.43 10.74
CA ALA A 89 -1.91 9.92 12.07
C ALA A 89 -0.72 9.21 12.75
N ALA A 90 0.05 8.43 11.99
CA ALA A 90 1.26 7.80 12.48
C ALA A 90 2.31 8.84 12.88
N LYS A 91 2.57 9.84 12.04
CA LYS A 91 3.54 10.91 12.30
C LYS A 91 3.17 11.74 13.53
N GLU A 92 1.90 12.15 13.64
CA GLU A 92 1.37 12.90 14.80
C GLU A 92 1.47 12.11 16.11
N SER A 93 1.49 10.78 16.02
CA SER A 93 1.66 9.87 17.16
C SER A 93 3.13 9.55 17.48
N GLY A 94 4.09 10.13 16.76
CA GLY A 94 5.52 9.90 16.97
C GLY A 94 6.01 8.51 16.53
N ILE A 95 5.30 7.90 15.60
CA ILE A 95 5.59 6.55 15.09
C ILE A 95 6.66 6.64 14.00
N PHE A 96 7.60 5.71 14.01
CA PHE A 96 8.67 5.62 13.00
C PHE A 96 8.09 5.26 11.62
N LEU A 97 8.35 6.13 10.65
CA LEU A 97 7.83 6.02 9.29
C LEU A 97 8.84 5.33 8.37
N SER A 98 8.51 4.13 7.89
CA SER A 98 9.34 3.34 6.98
C SER A 98 8.72 3.28 5.59
N TYR A 99 9.41 3.79 4.59
CA TYR A 99 8.94 3.89 3.22
C TYR A 99 9.73 2.98 2.27
N ASP A 100 9.05 2.11 1.58
CA ASP A 100 9.58 1.40 0.40
C ASP A 100 8.77 1.84 -0.83
N PRO A 101 9.30 2.70 -1.71
CA PRO A 101 8.61 3.10 -2.93
C PRO A 101 8.11 1.92 -3.76
N ASN A 102 8.85 0.83 -3.77
CA ASN A 102 8.45 -0.44 -4.41
C ASN A 102 7.84 -0.23 -5.79
N VAL A 103 8.59 0.43 -6.67
CA VAL A 103 8.10 1.02 -7.92
C VAL A 103 7.55 -0.03 -8.87
N ARG A 104 6.34 0.20 -9.35
CA ARG A 104 5.66 -0.60 -10.38
C ARG A 104 5.19 0.32 -11.50
N LEU A 105 6.11 0.74 -12.36
CA LEU A 105 5.84 1.70 -13.44
C LEU A 105 4.59 1.38 -14.27
N PRO A 106 4.30 0.11 -14.62
CA PRO A 106 3.10 -0.22 -15.40
C PRO A 106 1.76 0.14 -14.72
N LEU A 107 1.75 0.41 -13.42
CA LEU A 107 0.55 0.82 -12.70
C LEU A 107 0.36 2.34 -12.64
N TRP A 108 1.37 3.11 -12.98
CA TRP A 108 1.31 4.56 -12.99
C TRP A 108 0.87 5.10 -14.35
N PRO A 109 0.17 6.25 -14.39
CA PRO A 109 -0.24 6.88 -15.66
C PRO A 109 0.94 7.27 -16.56
N SER A 110 2.08 7.63 -15.97
CA SER A 110 3.32 7.97 -16.65
C SER A 110 4.52 7.85 -15.71
N HIS A 111 5.73 7.86 -16.28
CA HIS A 111 6.99 7.90 -15.50
C HIS A 111 7.09 9.17 -14.65
N ASP A 112 6.63 10.30 -15.17
CA ASP A 112 6.63 11.57 -14.42
C ASP A 112 5.63 11.52 -13.25
N ALA A 113 4.42 11.00 -13.47
CA ALA A 113 3.45 10.80 -12.40
C ALA A 113 3.97 9.87 -11.30
N ALA A 114 4.69 8.80 -11.67
CA ALA A 114 5.34 7.91 -10.71
C ALA A 114 6.40 8.65 -9.88
N ARG A 115 7.30 9.37 -10.54
CA ARG A 115 8.34 10.15 -9.87
C ARG A 115 7.76 11.19 -8.92
N ASP A 116 6.78 11.95 -9.37
CA ASP A 116 6.19 13.04 -8.59
C ASP A 116 5.36 12.49 -7.43
N GLY A 117 4.58 11.44 -7.65
CA GLY A 117 3.83 10.74 -6.60
C GLY A 117 4.75 10.15 -5.53
N ILE A 118 5.82 9.45 -5.93
CA ILE A 118 6.79 8.87 -5.00
C ILE A 118 7.51 9.95 -4.19
N LYS A 119 7.92 11.04 -4.84
CA LYS A 119 8.64 12.14 -4.17
C LYS A 119 7.73 12.98 -3.28
N SER A 120 6.42 13.00 -3.51
CA SER A 120 5.49 13.83 -2.76
C SER A 120 5.48 13.58 -1.25
N ILE A 121 5.87 12.37 -0.83
CA ILE A 121 5.94 11.97 0.58
C ILE A 121 7.35 11.58 1.03
N TRP A 122 8.36 11.82 0.20
CA TRP A 122 9.73 11.38 0.47
C TRP A 122 10.30 11.93 1.77
N THR A 123 10.07 13.20 2.03
CA THR A 123 10.56 13.90 3.22
C THR A 123 9.80 13.56 4.51
N GLU A 124 8.71 12.82 4.40
CA GLU A 124 7.92 12.40 5.55
C GLU A 124 8.48 11.14 6.24
N ALA A 125 9.30 10.37 5.52
CA ALA A 125 9.83 9.10 6.01
C ALA A 125 11.08 9.28 6.86
N ASP A 126 11.18 8.51 7.94
CA ASP A 126 12.38 8.40 8.77
C ASP A 126 13.39 7.42 8.15
N PHE A 127 12.90 6.46 7.39
CA PHE A 127 13.71 5.46 6.69
C PHE A 127 13.15 5.16 5.31
N ILE A 128 14.01 5.10 4.31
CA ILE A 128 13.65 4.75 2.93
C ILE A 128 14.53 3.59 2.47
N LYS A 129 13.88 2.60 1.87
CA LYS A 129 14.54 1.43 1.32
C LYS A 129 14.67 1.53 -0.19
#